data_499b4fb8f6a4e957dc236288826391e1
#
_entry.id   499b4fb8f6a4e957dc236288826391e1
#
_cell.length_a   1.000
_cell.length_b   1.000
_cell.length_c   1.000
_cell.angle_alpha   90.00
_cell.angle_beta   90.00
_cell.angle_gamma   90.00
#
_symmetry.space_group_name_H-M   'P 1'
#
loop_
_entity.id
_entity.type
_entity.pdbx_description
1 polymer ?
#
loop_
_entity_poly.entity_id
_entity_poly.type
_entity_poly.pdbx_seq_one_letter_code
_entity_poly.pdbx_strand_id
1 'polypeptide(L)'
;MKKFVIISIFVLIIFSFSLGLFTGVYKTFPYTYLDNTKKIILSEPDIVVDTLSSHVYEVNVSSLIKIKDENDILQKRNSVINYMWNTNHLPKNLPEISKNISDVRYSELKNLQRIDKITVNMDYGINSIAYHFIPDESNGELIIYHQGHGGDFIKGKKTIQFFLENRYAVIAFSMPLLGMNNQPVVEIPNLGSMALKSHDHLKFLEVLGEKPIRFFMEPISICLNYIEESYNYNSIHMIGISGGGWTTVVYPAIDTRINHSYSIAGSYPLFMQSGFKVLSDYEVVDPKFYQLANYLELYIMASFGDDRKFVQIFNEFDSCCWAGDNFKIYENQVKNVTENLQKAEFDIWLDNTHNDHKISDYVLKLILDSLENEKV
;
A
#
# COMPACT_ATOMS: atom_id res chain seq x y z
N MET A 1 45.83 30.64 35.17
CA MET A 1 44.38 30.54 35.31
C MET A 1 43.59 30.93 34.04
N LYS A 2 43.67 32.12 33.48
CA LYS A 2 42.86 32.57 32.32
C LYS A 2 42.98 31.66 31.07
N LYS A 3 44.18 31.18 30.69
CA LYS A 3 44.38 30.27 29.56
C LYS A 3 43.70 28.90 29.73
N PHE A 4 43.70 28.34 30.94
CA PHE A 4 43.10 27.07 31.25
C PHE A 4 41.58 27.14 31.17
N VAL A 5 40.98 28.24 31.63
CA VAL A 5 39.55 28.46 31.54
C VAL A 5 39.07 28.59 30.08
N ILE A 6 39.85 29.29 29.24
CA ILE A 6 39.53 29.44 27.81
C ILE A 6 39.59 28.08 27.09
N ILE A 7 40.59 27.28 27.34
CA ILE A 7 40.73 25.92 26.78
C ILE A 7 39.56 25.04 27.21
N SER A 8 39.18 25.07 28.50
CA SER A 8 38.07 24.30 29.02
C SER A 8 36.71 24.68 28.40
N ILE A 9 36.47 25.98 28.16
CA ILE A 9 35.29 26.49 27.48
C ILE A 9 35.25 25.99 26.02
N PHE A 10 36.38 26.02 25.32
CA PHE A 10 36.47 25.61 23.92
C PHE A 10 36.21 24.08 23.78
N VAL A 11 36.76 23.29 24.69
CA VAL A 11 36.50 21.82 24.76
C VAL A 11 35.04 21.53 25.04
N LEU A 12 34.39 22.26 25.94
CA LEU A 12 32.97 22.11 26.24
C LEU A 12 32.07 22.45 25.03
N ILE A 13 32.42 23.49 24.28
CA ILE A 13 31.69 23.90 23.07
C ILE A 13 31.79 22.79 21.99
N ILE A 14 33.00 22.28 21.74
CA ILE A 14 33.22 21.20 20.77
C ILE A 14 32.46 19.93 21.19
N PHE A 15 32.52 19.57 22.47
CA PHE A 15 31.83 18.39 22.99
C PHE A 15 30.30 18.54 22.86
N SER A 16 29.74 19.70 23.22
CA SER A 16 28.30 19.98 23.09
C SER A 16 27.84 19.96 21.64
N PHE A 17 28.65 20.52 20.72
CA PHE A 17 28.35 20.48 19.28
C PHE A 17 28.39 19.05 18.75
N SER A 18 29.42 18.26 19.09
CA SER A 18 29.55 16.88 18.67
C SER A 18 28.44 16.01 19.23
N LEU A 19 28.04 16.22 20.48
CA LEU A 19 26.91 15.52 21.10
C LEU A 19 25.59 15.89 20.41
N GLY A 20 25.37 17.16 20.09
CA GLY A 20 24.20 17.63 19.36
C GLY A 20 24.13 17.04 17.95
N LEU A 21 25.26 16.94 17.26
CA LEU A 21 25.35 16.34 15.93
C LEU A 21 25.07 14.83 15.99
N PHE A 22 25.64 14.14 16.97
CA PHE A 22 25.41 12.71 17.20
C PHE A 22 23.93 12.41 17.52
N THR A 23 23.34 13.17 18.44
CA THR A 23 21.93 12.99 18.81
C THR A 23 20.99 13.34 17.66
N GLY A 24 21.32 14.32 16.81
CA GLY A 24 20.55 14.68 15.62
C GLY A 24 20.62 13.63 14.52
N VAL A 25 21.82 13.10 14.24
CA VAL A 25 22.03 12.08 13.19
C VAL A 25 21.42 10.74 13.57
N TYR A 26 21.64 10.28 14.81
CA TYR A 26 21.21 8.95 15.27
C TYR A 26 19.84 8.96 15.96
N LYS A 27 19.19 10.12 16.09
CA LYS A 27 17.89 10.31 16.75
C LYS A 27 17.81 9.65 18.14
N THR A 28 18.92 9.67 18.88
CA THR A 28 19.01 9.13 20.24
C THR A 28 18.53 10.16 21.27
N PHE A 29 18.34 9.73 22.54
CA PHE A 29 18.04 10.67 23.63
C PHE A 29 19.13 11.79 23.69
N PRO A 30 18.78 13.09 23.80
CA PRO A 30 17.44 13.65 24.05
C PRO A 30 16.64 14.05 22.80
N TYR A 31 17.05 13.64 21.59
CA TYR A 31 16.37 14.03 20.31
C TYR A 31 14.88 13.70 20.32
N THR A 32 14.52 12.49 20.70
CA THR A 32 13.11 12.04 20.77
C THR A 32 12.28 12.87 21.76
N TYR A 33 12.90 13.28 22.87
CA TYR A 33 12.26 14.15 23.85
C TYR A 33 12.08 15.57 23.32
N LEU A 34 13.10 16.11 22.64
CA LEU A 34 13.07 17.44 22.03
C LEU A 34 12.10 17.51 20.85
N ASP A 35 11.99 16.44 20.06
CA ASP A 35 11.05 16.33 18.95
C ASP A 35 9.60 16.30 19.46
N ASN A 36 9.34 15.53 20.50
CA ASN A 36 8.03 15.52 21.18
C ASN A 36 7.70 16.87 21.82
N THR A 37 8.71 17.55 22.43
CA THR A 37 8.50 18.87 23.03
C THR A 37 8.30 19.94 21.96
N LYS A 38 8.99 19.81 20.81
CA LYS A 38 8.76 20.67 19.65
C LYS A 38 7.34 20.54 19.10
N LYS A 39 6.81 19.31 19.02
CA LYS A 39 5.42 19.04 18.64
C LYS A 39 4.41 19.65 19.60
N ILE A 40 4.74 19.73 20.89
CA ILE A 40 3.89 20.34 21.93
C ILE A 40 3.98 21.88 21.93
N ILE A 41 5.18 22.44 21.71
CA ILE A 41 5.44 23.91 21.82
C ILE A 41 5.13 24.63 20.50
N LEU A 42 5.47 24.04 19.39
CA LEU A 42 4.96 24.45 18.10
C LEU A 42 3.62 23.73 17.97
N SER A 43 2.55 24.34 18.46
CA SER A 43 1.20 23.90 18.08
C SER A 43 1.26 23.62 16.60
N GLU A 44 1.22 22.33 16.22
CA GLU A 44 1.12 22.01 14.80
C GLU A 44 -0.07 22.81 14.29
N PRO A 45 0.09 23.45 13.13
CA PRO A 45 -1.03 24.18 12.54
C PRO A 45 -2.20 23.19 12.55
N ASP A 46 -3.37 23.71 12.92
CA ASP A 46 -4.63 22.99 12.82
C ASP A 46 -4.57 22.09 11.61
N ILE A 47 -4.99 20.83 11.77
CA ILE A 47 -5.03 19.84 10.68
C ILE A 47 -5.55 20.60 9.48
N VAL A 48 -4.65 20.93 8.55
CA VAL A 48 -5.06 21.54 7.30
C VAL A 48 -5.75 20.40 6.57
N VAL A 49 -7.03 20.26 6.81
CA VAL A 49 -7.91 19.56 5.88
C VAL A 49 -7.69 20.30 4.58
N ASP A 50 -6.91 19.71 3.67
CA ASP A 50 -6.66 20.30 2.36
C ASP A 50 -8.04 20.57 1.75
N THR A 51 -8.48 21.79 1.82
CA THR A 51 -9.74 22.20 1.20
C THR A 51 -9.57 21.99 -0.28
N LEU A 52 -10.29 21.01 -0.80
CA LEU A 52 -10.27 20.73 -2.24
C LEU A 52 -10.59 22.03 -2.99
N SER A 53 -9.87 22.27 -4.05
CA SER A 53 -10.12 23.45 -4.87
C SER A 53 -11.52 23.39 -5.50
N SER A 54 -12.14 24.55 -5.73
CA SER A 54 -13.54 24.64 -6.18
C SER A 54 -13.86 23.84 -7.44
N HIS A 55 -12.90 23.68 -8.36
CA HIS A 55 -13.11 22.94 -9.60
C HIS A 55 -13.47 21.46 -9.37
N VAL A 56 -13.06 20.87 -8.23
CA VAL A 56 -13.37 19.46 -7.90
C VAL A 56 -14.89 19.25 -7.78
N TYR A 57 -15.60 20.24 -7.23
CA TYR A 57 -17.05 20.18 -7.05
C TYR A 57 -17.83 20.41 -8.36
N GLU A 58 -17.17 20.90 -9.41
CA GLU A 58 -17.75 21.11 -10.73
C GLU A 58 -17.65 19.88 -11.64
N VAL A 59 -16.86 18.87 -11.22
CA VAL A 59 -16.64 17.65 -12.01
C VAL A 59 -17.91 16.81 -12.06
N ASN A 60 -18.36 16.48 -13.28
CA ASN A 60 -19.43 15.52 -13.47
C ASN A 60 -18.89 14.09 -13.27
N VAL A 61 -18.89 13.61 -12.03
CA VAL A 61 -18.33 12.31 -11.64
C VAL A 61 -18.96 11.16 -12.42
N SER A 62 -20.29 11.18 -12.64
CA SER A 62 -20.98 10.13 -13.40
C SER A 62 -20.47 10.03 -14.84
N SER A 63 -20.01 11.13 -15.42
CA SER A 63 -19.47 11.13 -16.79
C SER A 63 -18.09 10.46 -16.89
N LEU A 64 -17.38 10.31 -15.77
CA LEU A 64 -16.07 9.66 -15.71
C LEU A 64 -16.19 8.13 -15.66
N ILE A 65 -17.31 7.58 -15.19
CA ILE A 65 -17.54 6.14 -15.12
C ILE A 65 -18.10 5.67 -16.46
N LYS A 66 -17.35 4.82 -17.16
CA LYS A 66 -17.73 4.25 -18.46
C LYS A 66 -18.25 2.82 -18.36
N ILE A 67 -18.13 2.19 -17.19
CA ILE A 67 -18.64 0.86 -16.90
C ILE A 67 -20.18 0.92 -16.82
N LYS A 68 -20.86 0.12 -17.64
CA LYS A 68 -22.31 -0.01 -17.66
C LYS A 68 -22.76 -1.44 -17.38
N ASP A 69 -21.95 -2.41 -17.75
CA ASP A 69 -22.22 -3.84 -17.61
C ASP A 69 -20.95 -4.66 -17.37
N GLU A 70 -21.12 -5.96 -17.22
CA GLU A 70 -20.03 -6.92 -17.02
C GLU A 70 -19.02 -6.94 -18.18
N ASN A 71 -19.47 -6.75 -19.43
CA ASN A 71 -18.56 -6.76 -20.58
C ASN A 71 -17.59 -5.59 -20.53
N ASP A 72 -18.05 -4.42 -20.09
CA ASP A 72 -17.18 -3.25 -19.91
C ASP A 72 -16.09 -3.55 -18.87
N ILE A 73 -16.43 -4.24 -17.77
CA ILE A 73 -15.47 -4.65 -16.74
C ILE A 73 -14.43 -5.61 -17.32
N LEU A 74 -14.86 -6.64 -18.03
CA LEU A 74 -13.97 -7.62 -18.64
C LEU A 74 -13.04 -6.97 -19.67
N GLN A 75 -13.56 -6.08 -20.51
CA GLN A 75 -12.76 -5.35 -21.50
C GLN A 75 -11.72 -4.44 -20.83
N LYS A 76 -12.09 -3.71 -19.78
CA LYS A 76 -11.16 -2.84 -19.06
C LYS A 76 -10.09 -3.66 -18.33
N ARG A 77 -10.47 -4.77 -17.67
CA ARG A 77 -9.53 -5.70 -17.02
C ARG A 77 -8.52 -6.22 -18.02
N ASN A 78 -8.97 -6.71 -19.17
CA ASN A 78 -8.10 -7.18 -20.23
C ASN A 78 -7.18 -6.07 -20.77
N SER A 79 -7.70 -4.84 -20.93
CA SER A 79 -6.91 -3.70 -21.38
C SER A 79 -5.80 -3.33 -20.39
N VAL A 80 -6.11 -3.34 -19.10
CA VAL A 80 -5.14 -3.07 -18.02
C VAL A 80 -4.07 -4.17 -17.96
N ILE A 81 -4.47 -5.45 -18.01
CA ILE A 81 -3.54 -6.57 -18.04
C ILE A 81 -2.63 -6.50 -19.27
N ASN A 82 -3.22 -6.24 -20.45
CA ASN A 82 -2.45 -6.12 -21.70
C ASN A 82 -1.49 -4.93 -21.65
N TYR A 83 -1.87 -3.82 -21.06
CA TYR A 83 -0.98 -2.68 -20.88
C TYR A 83 0.26 -3.03 -20.07
N MET A 84 0.08 -3.77 -18.94
CA MET A 84 1.19 -4.12 -18.04
C MET A 84 2.13 -5.18 -18.64
N TRP A 85 1.59 -6.22 -19.28
CA TRP A 85 2.36 -7.41 -19.67
C TRP A 85 2.33 -7.77 -21.15
N ASN A 86 1.70 -6.97 -22.00
CA ASN A 86 1.49 -7.27 -23.43
C ASN A 86 0.85 -8.66 -23.67
N THR A 87 0.03 -9.12 -22.73
CA THR A 87 -0.72 -10.38 -22.79
C THR A 87 -2.16 -10.13 -22.32
N ASN A 88 -3.03 -11.11 -22.50
CA ASN A 88 -4.39 -11.09 -21.99
C ASN A 88 -4.57 -11.90 -20.68
N HIS A 89 -3.49 -12.23 -20.02
CA HIS A 89 -3.48 -12.98 -18.76
C HIS A 89 -2.38 -12.46 -17.84
N LEU A 90 -2.57 -12.69 -16.54
CA LEU A 90 -1.58 -12.42 -15.50
C LEU A 90 -0.33 -13.31 -15.69
N PRO A 91 0.83 -12.92 -15.12
CA PRO A 91 2.03 -13.76 -15.10
C PRO A 91 1.74 -15.14 -14.50
N LYS A 92 2.35 -16.19 -15.11
CA LYS A 92 2.18 -17.59 -14.68
C LYS A 92 3.42 -18.17 -14.01
N ASN A 93 4.45 -17.39 -13.84
CA ASN A 93 5.71 -17.80 -13.24
C ASN A 93 5.47 -18.17 -11.75
N LEU A 94 6.43 -18.95 -11.21
CA LEU A 94 6.49 -19.29 -9.79
C LEU A 94 7.67 -18.55 -9.13
N PRO A 95 7.57 -18.17 -7.85
CA PRO A 95 8.65 -17.54 -7.11
C PRO A 95 9.66 -18.54 -6.57
N GLU A 96 10.80 -18.03 -6.10
CA GLU A 96 11.73 -18.82 -5.27
C GLU A 96 11.24 -18.86 -3.82
N ILE A 97 11.28 -20.06 -3.20
CA ILE A 97 10.79 -20.29 -1.84
C ILE A 97 11.90 -20.73 -0.91
N SER A 98 12.07 -20.03 0.22
CA SER A 98 12.88 -20.48 1.35
C SER A 98 11.94 -20.78 2.52
N LYS A 99 11.68 -22.06 2.77
CA LYS A 99 10.77 -22.49 3.84
C LYS A 99 11.38 -22.39 5.22
N ASN A 100 10.55 -22.10 6.22
CA ASN A 100 10.86 -22.12 7.63
C ASN A 100 12.10 -21.28 8.00
N ILE A 101 12.13 -20.03 7.53
CA ILE A 101 13.20 -19.10 7.87
C ILE A 101 13.06 -18.62 9.31
N SER A 102 14.21 -18.26 9.93
CA SER A 102 14.22 -17.58 11.22
C SER A 102 14.46 -16.09 11.02
N ASP A 103 13.55 -15.26 11.53
CA ASP A 103 13.70 -13.82 11.58
C ASP A 103 13.34 -13.30 12.98
N VAL A 104 14.36 -12.83 13.71
CA VAL A 104 14.22 -12.38 15.09
C VAL A 104 13.18 -11.27 15.27
N ARG A 105 12.93 -10.47 14.23
CA ARG A 105 11.92 -9.39 14.25
C ARG A 105 10.50 -9.89 14.49
N TYR A 106 10.25 -11.17 14.22
CA TYR A 106 8.94 -11.82 14.32
C TYR A 106 8.86 -12.93 15.38
N SER A 107 9.92 -13.12 16.17
CA SER A 107 10.01 -14.19 17.19
C SER A 107 8.95 -14.11 18.29
N GLU A 108 8.32 -12.95 18.48
CA GLU A 108 7.29 -12.71 19.50
C GLU A 108 5.85 -12.94 18.99
N LEU A 109 5.69 -13.22 17.67
CA LEU A 109 4.36 -13.44 17.12
C LEU A 109 3.73 -14.69 17.69
N LYS A 110 2.47 -14.56 18.14
CA LYS A 110 1.68 -15.68 18.65
C LYS A 110 0.94 -16.38 17.53
N ASN A 111 0.58 -17.64 17.73
CA ASN A 111 -0.06 -18.50 16.74
C ASN A 111 0.72 -18.56 15.41
N LEU A 112 2.05 -18.54 15.50
CA LEU A 112 2.93 -18.60 14.33
C LEU A 112 3.68 -19.93 14.30
N GLN A 113 3.34 -20.80 13.36
CA GLN A 113 4.03 -22.07 13.14
C GLN A 113 5.39 -21.86 12.46
N ARG A 114 5.39 -21.09 11.35
CA ARG A 114 6.61 -20.82 10.58
C ARG A 114 6.45 -19.62 9.67
N ILE A 115 7.59 -19.13 9.16
CA ILE A 115 7.68 -18.12 8.12
C ILE A 115 8.34 -18.74 6.90
N ASP A 116 7.69 -18.65 5.74
CA ASP A 116 8.30 -18.98 4.46
C ASP A 116 8.62 -17.67 3.71
N LYS A 117 9.88 -17.51 3.29
CA LYS A 117 10.30 -16.36 2.48
C LYS A 117 10.03 -16.67 1.02
N ILE A 118 9.33 -15.77 0.36
CA ILE A 118 9.01 -15.80 -1.06
C ILE A 118 9.83 -14.71 -1.75
N THR A 119 10.59 -15.08 -2.78
CA THR A 119 11.37 -14.12 -3.58
C THR A 119 10.88 -14.18 -5.02
N VAL A 120 10.39 -13.06 -5.52
CA VAL A 120 10.01 -12.88 -6.92
C VAL A 120 11.10 -12.07 -7.61
N ASN A 121 11.79 -12.68 -8.55
CA ASN A 121 12.77 -12.02 -9.42
C ASN A 121 12.05 -11.54 -10.68
N MET A 122 12.18 -10.25 -10.97
CA MET A 122 11.59 -9.59 -12.13
C MET A 122 12.68 -9.06 -13.08
N ASP A 123 12.28 -8.48 -14.19
CA ASP A 123 13.21 -7.91 -15.15
C ASP A 123 14.04 -6.78 -14.53
N TYR A 124 15.17 -6.46 -15.18
CA TYR A 124 16.14 -5.42 -14.77
C TYR A 124 16.74 -5.65 -13.38
N GLY A 125 16.74 -6.89 -12.90
CA GLY A 125 17.25 -7.24 -11.59
C GLY A 125 16.41 -6.71 -10.43
N ILE A 126 15.21 -6.23 -10.68
CA ILE A 126 14.26 -5.86 -9.62
C ILE A 126 13.74 -7.13 -8.97
N ASN A 127 13.66 -7.13 -7.63
CA ASN A 127 13.02 -8.22 -6.90
C ASN A 127 11.95 -7.72 -5.92
N SER A 128 11.11 -8.65 -5.49
CA SER A 128 10.21 -8.45 -4.37
C SER A 128 10.37 -9.60 -3.38
N ILE A 129 10.48 -9.26 -2.10
CA ILE A 129 10.56 -10.21 -0.99
C ILE A 129 9.28 -10.10 -0.18
N ALA A 130 8.55 -11.22 -0.09
CA ALA A 130 7.39 -11.37 0.76
C ALA A 130 7.63 -12.46 1.80
N TYR A 131 6.94 -12.36 2.93
CA TYR A 131 6.91 -13.42 3.95
C TYR A 131 5.51 -13.99 4.05
N HIS A 132 5.42 -15.32 3.97
CA HIS A 132 4.22 -16.07 4.25
C HIS A 132 4.26 -16.56 5.70
N PHE A 133 3.48 -15.94 6.55
CA PHE A 133 3.30 -16.29 7.95
C PHE A 133 2.20 -17.36 8.05
N ILE A 134 2.57 -18.54 8.43
CA ILE A 134 1.65 -19.70 8.52
C ILE A 134 1.31 -19.88 10.00
N PRO A 135 0.02 -19.83 10.37
CA PRO A 135 -0.40 -20.00 11.76
C PRO A 135 -0.30 -21.47 12.21
N ASP A 136 -0.15 -21.70 13.52
CA ASP A 136 -0.26 -23.03 14.13
C ASP A 136 -1.67 -23.61 13.93
N GLU A 137 -2.69 -22.75 14.14
CA GLU A 137 -4.08 -23.09 13.88
C GLU A 137 -4.61 -22.18 12.79
N SER A 138 -5.03 -22.75 11.66
CA SER A 138 -5.56 -22.00 10.52
C SER A 138 -7.08 -22.13 10.43
N ASN A 139 -7.74 -21.04 10.03
CA ASN A 139 -9.16 -21.05 9.62
C ASN A 139 -9.36 -21.43 8.15
N GLY A 140 -8.27 -21.66 7.41
CA GLY A 140 -8.31 -21.98 5.98
C GLY A 140 -8.38 -20.77 5.05
N GLU A 141 -8.10 -19.56 5.55
CA GLU A 141 -8.15 -18.32 4.76
C GLU A 141 -6.81 -17.57 4.80
N LEU A 142 -6.57 -16.76 3.77
CA LEU A 142 -5.34 -16.02 3.55
C LEU A 142 -5.61 -14.53 3.52
N ILE A 143 -4.82 -13.75 4.25
CA ILE A 143 -4.74 -12.30 4.16
C ILE A 143 -3.46 -11.91 3.41
N ILE A 144 -3.58 -11.15 2.34
CA ILE A 144 -2.47 -10.40 1.75
C ILE A 144 -2.40 -9.06 2.45
N TYR A 145 -1.32 -8.81 3.19
CA TYR A 145 -1.03 -7.50 3.78
C TYR A 145 -0.03 -6.75 2.92
N HIS A 146 -0.36 -5.53 2.49
CA HIS A 146 0.55 -4.69 1.72
C HIS A 146 0.89 -3.40 2.46
N GLN A 147 2.18 -3.23 2.78
CA GLN A 147 2.71 -2.01 3.39
C GLN A 147 2.80 -0.90 2.35
N GLY A 148 2.62 0.35 2.79
CA GLY A 148 2.77 1.54 1.94
C GLY A 148 4.21 2.05 1.84
N HIS A 149 4.35 3.30 1.40
CA HIS A 149 5.64 3.98 1.20
C HIS A 149 6.49 4.11 2.47
N GLY A 150 5.93 3.83 3.62
CA GLY A 150 6.66 3.81 4.89
C GLY A 150 7.86 2.86 4.95
N GLY A 151 8.04 1.95 3.98
CA GLY A 151 9.18 1.04 3.86
C GLY A 151 8.84 -0.43 4.06
N ASP A 152 9.56 -1.12 4.96
CA ASP A 152 9.41 -2.55 5.21
C ASP A 152 8.04 -2.90 5.84
N PHE A 153 7.46 -4.02 5.41
CA PHE A 153 6.20 -4.55 5.96
C PHE A 153 6.28 -4.92 7.45
N ILE A 154 7.46 -4.92 8.07
CA ILE A 154 7.62 -5.01 9.53
C ILE A 154 6.81 -3.93 10.28
N LYS A 155 6.58 -2.79 9.66
CA LYS A 155 5.74 -1.73 10.23
C LYS A 155 4.31 -2.18 10.45
N GLY A 156 3.84 -3.15 9.68
CA GLY A 156 2.56 -3.82 9.84
C GLY A 156 2.56 -5.02 10.77
N LYS A 157 3.62 -5.24 11.58
CA LYS A 157 3.71 -6.38 12.50
C LYS A 157 2.45 -6.54 13.36
N LYS A 158 1.86 -5.43 13.80
CA LYS A 158 0.63 -5.45 14.59
C LYS A 158 -0.58 -6.01 13.80
N THR A 159 -0.70 -5.62 12.53
CA THR A 159 -1.73 -6.14 11.62
C THR A 159 -1.51 -7.64 11.36
N ILE A 160 -0.26 -8.04 11.09
CA ILE A 160 0.12 -9.45 10.90
C ILE A 160 -0.23 -10.27 12.14
N GLN A 161 0.16 -9.79 13.34
CA GLN A 161 -0.15 -10.45 14.61
C GLN A 161 -1.66 -10.59 14.82
N PHE A 162 -2.44 -9.52 14.54
CA PHE A 162 -3.88 -9.53 14.70
C PHE A 162 -4.54 -10.65 13.88
N PHE A 163 -4.16 -10.81 12.60
CA PHE A 163 -4.74 -11.84 11.75
C PHE A 163 -4.24 -13.24 12.09
N LEU A 164 -2.99 -13.40 12.51
CA LEU A 164 -2.49 -14.68 13.02
C LEU A 164 -3.24 -15.12 14.28
N GLU A 165 -3.50 -14.22 15.24
CA GLU A 165 -4.29 -14.52 16.45
C GLU A 165 -5.74 -14.90 16.10
N ASN A 166 -6.28 -14.42 14.98
CA ASN A 166 -7.58 -14.78 14.45
C ASN A 166 -7.50 -15.94 13.42
N ARG A 167 -6.39 -16.68 13.41
CA ARG A 167 -6.18 -17.94 12.67
C ARG A 167 -6.08 -17.80 11.15
N TYR A 168 -5.90 -16.57 10.62
CA TYR A 168 -5.61 -16.36 9.20
C TYR A 168 -4.12 -16.59 8.92
N ALA A 169 -3.80 -17.21 7.79
CA ALA A 169 -2.46 -17.09 7.21
C ALA A 169 -2.26 -15.68 6.65
N VAL A 170 -1.02 -15.18 6.66
CA VAL A 170 -0.73 -13.84 6.16
C VAL A 170 0.43 -13.86 5.20
N ILE A 171 0.30 -13.26 4.01
CA ILE A 171 1.45 -12.91 3.15
C ILE A 171 1.65 -11.41 3.20
N ALA A 172 2.84 -10.96 3.59
CA ALA A 172 3.14 -9.55 3.73
C ALA A 172 4.11 -9.07 2.64
N PHE A 173 3.77 -7.93 2.02
CA PHE A 173 4.54 -7.27 0.96
C PHE A 173 4.99 -5.86 1.36
N SER A 174 6.13 -5.46 0.83
CA SER A 174 6.54 -4.05 0.74
C SER A 174 6.41 -3.56 -0.70
N MET A 175 6.27 -2.25 -0.87
CA MET A 175 6.29 -1.62 -2.18
C MET A 175 7.61 -1.92 -2.93
N PRO A 176 7.65 -1.90 -4.28
CA PRO A 176 8.89 -2.05 -5.04
C PRO A 176 9.99 -1.12 -4.54
N LEU A 177 11.24 -1.56 -4.58
CA LEU A 177 12.42 -0.80 -4.15
C LEU A 177 12.44 -0.41 -2.66
N LEU A 178 11.46 -0.82 -1.86
CA LEU A 178 11.36 -0.51 -0.44
C LEU A 178 11.47 -1.77 0.44
N GLY A 179 11.74 -1.55 1.71
CA GLY A 179 11.86 -2.64 2.70
C GLY A 179 13.03 -3.57 2.39
N MET A 180 12.74 -4.86 2.25
CA MET A 180 13.73 -5.88 1.88
C MET A 180 13.95 -6.03 0.38
N ASN A 181 13.17 -5.32 -0.44
CA ASN A 181 13.31 -5.33 -1.89
C ASN A 181 14.60 -4.60 -2.29
N ASN A 182 15.27 -5.09 -3.33
CA ASN A 182 16.52 -4.51 -3.78
C ASN A 182 16.32 -3.18 -4.54
N GLN A 183 17.42 -2.48 -4.73
CA GLN A 183 17.52 -1.23 -5.50
C GLN A 183 18.60 -1.40 -6.57
N PRO A 184 18.29 -2.07 -7.70
CA PRO A 184 19.29 -2.41 -8.72
C PRO A 184 19.81 -1.19 -9.46
N VAL A 185 20.98 -1.34 -10.08
CA VAL A 185 21.52 -0.41 -11.07
C VAL A 185 21.17 -0.96 -12.45
N VAL A 186 20.56 -0.13 -13.28
CA VAL A 186 20.11 -0.50 -14.63
C VAL A 186 20.77 0.42 -15.65
N GLU A 187 21.27 -0.17 -16.74
CA GLU A 187 21.77 0.58 -17.89
C GLU A 187 20.60 1.06 -18.74
N ILE A 188 20.46 2.39 -18.86
CA ILE A 188 19.43 3.01 -19.68
C ILE A 188 20.08 3.62 -20.92
N PRO A 189 19.69 3.24 -22.14
CA PRO A 189 20.26 3.78 -23.36
C PRO A 189 20.23 5.31 -23.40
N ASN A 190 21.34 5.94 -23.71
CA ASN A 190 21.57 7.38 -23.77
C ASN A 190 21.48 8.11 -22.40
N LEU A 191 21.17 7.43 -21.30
CA LEU A 191 21.12 8.01 -19.96
C LEU A 191 22.20 7.45 -19.03
N GLY A 192 22.78 6.27 -19.36
CA GLY A 192 23.82 5.60 -18.58
C GLY A 192 23.27 4.76 -17.42
N SER A 193 24.15 4.38 -16.51
CA SER A 193 23.82 3.56 -15.32
C SER A 193 23.00 4.33 -14.31
N MET A 194 21.81 3.85 -14.01
CA MET A 194 20.89 4.47 -13.04
C MET A 194 20.55 3.53 -11.91
N ALA A 195 20.80 3.95 -10.66
CA ALA A 195 20.33 3.24 -9.49
C ALA A 195 18.85 3.54 -9.25
N LEU A 196 18.00 2.51 -9.27
CA LEU A 196 16.57 2.65 -8.99
C LEU A 196 16.37 2.69 -7.46
N LYS A 197 16.09 3.86 -6.90
CA LYS A 197 15.97 4.09 -5.45
C LYS A 197 14.61 4.59 -4.99
N SER A 198 13.77 5.01 -5.92
CA SER A 198 12.40 5.50 -5.65
C SER A 198 11.48 5.10 -6.79
N HIS A 199 10.19 5.16 -6.57
CA HIS A 199 9.19 4.85 -7.59
C HIS A 199 9.32 5.77 -8.80
N ASP A 200 9.66 7.04 -8.60
CA ASP A 200 9.91 7.97 -9.72
C ASP A 200 11.06 7.55 -10.63
N HIS A 201 12.04 6.81 -10.11
CA HIS A 201 13.11 6.28 -10.95
C HIS A 201 12.63 5.16 -11.88
N LEU A 202 11.55 4.48 -11.55
CA LEU A 202 10.96 3.47 -12.43
C LEU A 202 10.50 4.04 -13.77
N LYS A 203 10.17 5.34 -13.86
CA LYS A 203 9.84 6.04 -15.11
C LYS A 203 10.91 5.87 -16.18
N PHE A 204 12.18 5.77 -15.79
CA PHE A 204 13.28 5.59 -16.75
C PHE A 204 13.21 4.29 -17.51
N LEU A 205 12.55 3.26 -16.96
CA LEU A 205 12.33 2.00 -17.66
C LEU A 205 11.35 2.12 -18.83
N GLU A 206 10.55 3.20 -18.89
CA GLU A 206 9.69 3.48 -20.06
C GLU A 206 10.51 3.70 -21.33
N VAL A 207 11.76 4.17 -21.23
CA VAL A 207 12.69 4.30 -22.37
C VAL A 207 12.99 2.94 -23.00
N LEU A 208 12.93 1.87 -22.20
CA LEU A 208 13.10 0.48 -22.61
C LEU A 208 11.80 -0.17 -23.13
N GLY A 209 10.71 0.59 -23.19
CA GLY A 209 9.40 0.10 -23.60
C GLY A 209 8.58 -0.51 -22.46
N GLU A 210 9.09 -0.47 -21.23
CA GLU A 210 8.42 -1.04 -20.07
C GLU A 210 7.18 -0.25 -19.60
N LYS A 211 6.36 -0.93 -18.84
CA LYS A 211 5.23 -0.37 -18.10
C LYS A 211 5.47 -0.56 -16.60
N PRO A 212 6.15 0.39 -15.94
CA PRO A 212 6.64 0.19 -14.57
C PRO A 212 5.58 -0.14 -13.52
N ILE A 213 4.32 0.18 -13.75
CA ILE A 213 3.19 -0.22 -12.87
C ILE A 213 3.16 -1.74 -12.67
N ARG A 214 3.62 -2.54 -13.64
CA ARG A 214 3.65 -4.00 -13.48
C ARG A 214 4.49 -4.47 -12.30
N PHE A 215 5.57 -3.78 -11.96
CA PHE A 215 6.45 -4.16 -10.84
C PHE A 215 5.76 -4.08 -9.47
N PHE A 216 4.64 -3.37 -9.37
CA PHE A 216 3.81 -3.33 -8.16
C PHE A 216 2.84 -4.52 -8.08
N MET A 217 2.40 -5.05 -9.21
CA MET A 217 1.35 -6.07 -9.31
C MET A 217 1.91 -7.49 -9.52
N GLU A 218 3.00 -7.60 -10.27
CA GLU A 218 3.62 -8.86 -10.66
C GLU A 218 4.03 -9.74 -9.47
N PRO A 219 4.64 -9.19 -8.39
CA PRO A 219 5.00 -10.00 -7.23
C PRO A 219 3.81 -10.69 -6.57
N ILE A 220 2.68 -10.01 -6.49
CA ILE A 220 1.47 -10.56 -5.87
C ILE A 220 0.92 -11.69 -6.73
N SER A 221 0.84 -11.48 -8.06
CA SER A 221 0.37 -12.51 -9.00
C SER A 221 1.21 -13.78 -8.95
N ILE A 222 2.53 -13.64 -8.96
CA ILE A 222 3.47 -14.77 -8.91
C ILE A 222 3.39 -15.49 -7.55
N CYS A 223 3.26 -14.75 -6.45
CA CYS A 223 3.04 -15.36 -5.13
C CYS A 223 1.73 -16.15 -5.09
N LEU A 224 0.65 -15.62 -5.65
CA LEU A 224 -0.64 -16.31 -5.65
C LEU A 224 -0.62 -17.58 -6.52
N ASN A 225 0.16 -17.61 -7.60
CA ASN A 225 0.35 -18.86 -8.37
C ASN A 225 0.95 -19.96 -7.49
N TYR A 226 1.98 -19.61 -6.69
CA TYR A 226 2.57 -20.57 -5.74
C TYR A 226 1.57 -20.97 -4.65
N ILE A 227 0.77 -20.04 -4.16
CA ILE A 227 -0.26 -20.36 -3.16
C ILE A 227 -1.28 -21.35 -3.70
N GLU A 228 -1.79 -21.15 -4.89
CA GLU A 228 -2.75 -22.06 -5.54
C GLU A 228 -2.16 -23.47 -5.78
N GLU A 229 -0.86 -23.56 -6.10
CA GLU A 229 -0.21 -24.85 -6.29
C GLU A 229 0.14 -25.57 -4.98
N SER A 230 0.40 -24.84 -3.91
CA SER A 230 1.01 -25.39 -2.69
C SER A 230 0.09 -25.42 -1.48
N TYR A 231 -1.01 -24.68 -1.50
CA TYR A 231 -1.95 -24.53 -0.39
C TYR A 231 -3.39 -24.59 -0.89
N ASN A 232 -4.29 -24.86 0.03
CA ASN A 232 -5.73 -24.91 -0.25
C ASN A 232 -6.46 -23.93 0.66
N TYR A 233 -6.32 -22.62 0.38
CA TYR A 233 -7.08 -21.61 1.07
C TYR A 233 -8.47 -21.47 0.44
N ASN A 234 -9.50 -21.38 1.28
CA ASN A 234 -10.90 -21.26 0.84
C ASN A 234 -11.17 -19.86 0.26
N SER A 235 -10.53 -18.83 0.84
CA SER A 235 -10.70 -17.44 0.43
C SER A 235 -9.37 -16.68 0.60
N ILE A 236 -9.18 -15.69 -0.26
CA ILE A 236 -8.00 -14.82 -0.24
C ILE A 236 -8.48 -13.36 -0.16
N HIS A 237 -8.04 -12.65 0.86
CA HIS A 237 -8.41 -11.28 1.09
C HIS A 237 -7.18 -10.37 1.03
N MET A 238 -7.36 -9.08 0.74
CA MET A 238 -6.25 -8.15 0.62
C MET A 238 -6.49 -6.90 1.48
N ILE A 239 -5.47 -6.50 2.22
CA ILE A 239 -5.50 -5.34 3.11
C ILE A 239 -4.23 -4.53 2.85
N GLY A 240 -4.37 -3.24 2.62
CA GLY A 240 -3.21 -2.39 2.41
C GLY A 240 -3.39 -0.99 2.95
N ILE A 241 -2.29 -0.36 3.32
CA ILE A 241 -2.25 1.02 3.82
C ILE A 241 -1.44 1.92 2.90
N SER A 242 -1.89 3.16 2.69
CA SER A 242 -1.13 4.17 1.91
C SER A 242 -0.86 3.66 0.48
N GLY A 243 0.38 3.63 0.02
CA GLY A 243 0.74 2.98 -1.25
C GLY A 243 0.30 1.51 -1.34
N GLY A 244 0.32 0.75 -0.22
CA GLY A 244 -0.26 -0.58 -0.16
C GLY A 244 -1.79 -0.57 -0.29
N GLY A 245 -2.45 0.46 0.22
CA GLY A 245 -3.87 0.72 -0.01
C GLY A 245 -4.16 0.98 -1.48
N TRP A 246 -3.31 1.76 -2.15
CA TRP A 246 -3.37 1.93 -3.60
C TRP A 246 -3.20 0.58 -4.34
N THR A 247 -2.23 -0.23 -3.95
CA THR A 247 -2.05 -1.58 -4.52
C THR A 247 -3.31 -2.43 -4.33
N THR A 248 -4.00 -2.27 -3.17
CA THR A 248 -5.26 -2.95 -2.84
C THR A 248 -6.46 -2.44 -3.67
N VAL A 249 -6.33 -1.31 -4.34
CA VAL A 249 -7.31 -0.85 -5.36
C VAL A 249 -7.02 -1.52 -6.70
N VAL A 250 -5.76 -1.45 -7.14
CA VAL A 250 -5.39 -1.85 -8.51
C VAL A 250 -5.35 -3.36 -8.69
N TYR A 251 -4.76 -4.08 -7.72
CA TYR A 251 -4.58 -5.52 -7.87
C TYR A 251 -5.90 -6.32 -7.90
N PRO A 252 -6.85 -6.12 -6.98
CA PRO A 252 -8.15 -6.79 -7.06
C PRO A 252 -8.97 -6.42 -8.31
N ALA A 253 -8.74 -5.25 -8.89
CA ALA A 253 -9.41 -4.86 -10.13
C ALA A 253 -8.99 -5.75 -11.32
N ILE A 254 -7.78 -6.30 -11.30
CA ILE A 254 -7.24 -7.15 -12.38
C ILE A 254 -7.21 -8.63 -12.05
N ASP A 255 -7.18 -9.01 -10.77
CA ASP A 255 -7.11 -10.40 -10.33
C ASP A 255 -8.34 -10.80 -9.51
N THR A 256 -9.12 -11.70 -10.07
CA THR A 256 -10.39 -12.16 -9.45
C THR A 256 -10.20 -13.19 -8.34
N ARG A 257 -8.99 -13.63 -8.07
CA ARG A 257 -8.66 -14.52 -6.94
C ARG A 257 -8.82 -13.84 -5.58
N ILE A 258 -8.86 -12.49 -5.57
CA ILE A 258 -9.10 -11.74 -4.33
C ILE A 258 -10.60 -11.63 -4.09
N ASN A 259 -11.07 -12.16 -2.95
CA ASN A 259 -12.46 -12.07 -2.51
C ASN A 259 -12.75 -10.66 -1.95
N HIS A 260 -12.25 -10.36 -0.76
CA HIS A 260 -12.48 -9.06 -0.13
C HIS A 260 -11.20 -8.24 -0.09
N SER A 261 -11.33 -6.97 -0.35
CA SER A 261 -10.20 -6.03 -0.36
C SER A 261 -10.52 -4.75 0.40
N TYR A 262 -9.58 -4.35 1.26
CA TYR A 262 -9.70 -3.24 2.19
C TYR A 262 -8.54 -2.27 1.98
N SER A 263 -8.84 -1.14 1.33
CA SER A 263 -7.86 -0.10 1.00
C SER A 263 -7.90 1.00 2.04
N ILE A 264 -6.89 1.06 2.91
CA ILE A 264 -6.80 2.04 3.99
C ILE A 264 -5.93 3.22 3.55
N ALA A 265 -6.50 4.43 3.57
CA ALA A 265 -5.83 5.67 3.19
C ALA A 265 -5.02 5.51 1.87
N GLY A 266 -5.64 4.88 0.86
CA GLY A 266 -4.94 4.38 -0.33
C GLY A 266 -5.05 5.29 -1.55
N SER A 267 -6.16 5.94 -1.75
CA SER A 267 -6.37 6.74 -2.97
C SER A 267 -7.60 7.65 -2.91
N TYR A 268 -7.50 8.76 -3.65
CA TYR A 268 -8.65 9.50 -4.19
C TYR A 268 -8.60 9.50 -5.73
N PRO A 269 -9.73 9.71 -6.43
CA PRO A 269 -9.72 9.93 -7.88
C PRO A 269 -8.79 11.06 -8.30
N LEU A 270 -8.15 10.95 -9.48
CA LEU A 270 -7.14 11.92 -9.95
C LEU A 270 -7.62 13.37 -9.97
N PHE A 271 -8.90 13.61 -10.32
CA PHE A 271 -9.44 14.98 -10.34
C PHE A 271 -9.46 15.62 -8.95
N MET A 272 -9.53 14.81 -7.87
CA MET A 272 -9.43 15.28 -6.50
C MET A 272 -7.97 15.50 -6.09
N GLN A 273 -7.06 14.65 -6.57
CA GLN A 273 -5.64 14.75 -6.27
C GLN A 273 -5.00 16.03 -6.82
N SER A 274 -5.54 16.60 -7.89
CA SER A 274 -5.06 17.86 -8.46
C SER A 274 -5.20 19.07 -7.52
N GLY A 275 -5.96 18.93 -6.43
CA GLY A 275 -6.06 19.94 -5.36
C GLY A 275 -4.95 19.87 -4.31
N PHE A 276 -4.15 18.80 -4.28
CA PHE A 276 -3.05 18.65 -3.33
C PHE A 276 -1.79 19.39 -3.81
N LYS A 277 -0.99 19.90 -2.88
CA LYS A 277 0.23 20.68 -3.19
C LYS A 277 1.32 19.88 -3.89
N VAL A 278 1.33 18.57 -3.68
CA VAL A 278 2.31 17.64 -4.25
C VAL A 278 1.54 16.52 -4.95
N LEU A 279 1.82 16.32 -6.22
CA LEU A 279 1.37 15.13 -6.93
C LEU A 279 2.05 13.91 -6.31
N SER A 280 1.30 12.85 -6.18
CA SER A 280 1.78 11.59 -5.63
C SER A 280 2.85 10.93 -6.50
N ASP A 281 3.39 9.82 -6.01
CA ASP A 281 4.37 8.98 -6.70
C ASP A 281 3.89 8.53 -8.08
N TYR A 282 4.83 8.09 -8.90
CA TYR A 282 4.61 7.71 -10.31
C TYR A 282 3.37 6.82 -10.52
N GLU A 283 3.25 5.77 -9.74
CA GLU A 283 2.18 4.78 -9.88
C GLU A 283 0.79 5.34 -9.60
N VAL A 284 0.70 6.36 -8.77
CA VAL A 284 -0.58 6.96 -8.36
C VAL A 284 -1.13 7.90 -9.42
N VAL A 285 -0.28 8.41 -10.31
CA VAL A 285 -0.65 9.47 -11.27
C VAL A 285 -0.37 9.15 -12.74
N ASP A 286 0.09 7.93 -13.09
CA ASP A 286 0.43 7.58 -14.48
C ASP A 286 -0.77 7.79 -15.43
N PRO A 287 -0.75 8.82 -16.30
CA PRO A 287 -1.90 9.16 -17.13
C PRO A 287 -2.22 8.11 -18.19
N LYS A 288 -1.24 7.33 -18.65
CA LYS A 288 -1.44 6.28 -19.65
C LYS A 288 -2.23 5.12 -19.05
N PHE A 289 -1.92 4.79 -17.79
CA PHE A 289 -2.60 3.74 -17.06
C PHE A 289 -4.04 4.15 -16.72
N TYR A 290 -4.24 5.33 -16.12
CA TYR A 290 -5.58 5.78 -15.67
C TYR A 290 -6.51 6.21 -16.81
N GLN A 291 -6.04 6.31 -18.05
CA GLN A 291 -6.91 6.42 -19.24
C GLN A 291 -7.59 5.08 -19.59
N LEU A 292 -7.01 3.94 -19.24
CA LEU A 292 -7.60 2.63 -19.48
C LEU A 292 -8.71 2.32 -18.48
N ALA A 293 -8.43 2.55 -17.21
CA ALA A 293 -9.39 2.48 -16.12
C ALA A 293 -9.01 3.53 -15.07
N ASN A 294 -9.87 4.52 -14.87
CA ASN A 294 -9.66 5.51 -13.83
C ASN A 294 -10.02 4.94 -12.44
N TYR A 295 -9.69 5.67 -11.37
CA TYR A 295 -9.90 5.18 -10.01
C TYR A 295 -11.34 4.75 -9.71
N LEU A 296 -12.35 5.49 -10.18
CA LEU A 296 -13.75 5.13 -9.95
C LEU A 296 -14.08 3.77 -10.59
N GLU A 297 -13.54 3.55 -11.79
CA GLU A 297 -13.70 2.29 -12.51
C GLU A 297 -12.91 1.15 -11.86
N LEU A 298 -11.72 1.43 -11.35
CA LEU A 298 -10.93 0.45 -10.58
C LEU A 298 -11.66 0.01 -9.29
N TYR A 299 -12.34 0.93 -8.59
CA TYR A 299 -13.15 0.59 -7.41
C TYR A 299 -14.28 -0.38 -7.78
N ILE A 300 -14.98 -0.11 -8.88
CA ILE A 300 -16.04 -0.98 -9.41
C ILE A 300 -15.47 -2.33 -9.84
N MET A 301 -14.36 -2.36 -10.57
CA MET A 301 -13.72 -3.59 -11.02
C MET A 301 -13.20 -4.45 -9.85
N ALA A 302 -12.70 -3.83 -8.78
CA ALA A 302 -12.23 -4.50 -7.58
C ALA A 302 -13.37 -5.15 -6.78
N SER A 303 -14.56 -4.54 -6.81
CA SER A 303 -15.75 -5.02 -6.11
C SER A 303 -16.55 -6.07 -6.90
N PHE A 304 -16.34 -6.20 -8.21
CA PHE A 304 -17.19 -7.00 -9.09
C PHE A 304 -16.81 -8.49 -9.13
N GLY A 305 -17.79 -9.34 -8.92
CA GLY A 305 -17.75 -10.81 -9.01
C GLY A 305 -18.50 -11.48 -7.86
N ASP A 306 -18.75 -12.77 -7.99
CA ASP A 306 -19.38 -13.55 -6.92
C ASP A 306 -18.43 -13.58 -5.71
N ASP A 307 -18.94 -13.35 -4.51
CA ASP A 307 -18.20 -13.31 -3.23
C ASP A 307 -17.04 -12.27 -3.23
N ARG A 308 -17.21 -11.15 -3.95
CA ARG A 308 -16.21 -10.10 -4.01
C ARG A 308 -16.72 -8.78 -3.45
N LYS A 309 -15.87 -8.19 -2.61
CA LYS A 309 -16.14 -6.92 -1.93
C LYS A 309 -14.91 -6.02 -1.98
N PHE A 310 -15.14 -4.74 -2.21
CA PHE A 310 -14.11 -3.72 -2.09
C PHE A 310 -14.55 -2.62 -1.13
N VAL A 311 -13.75 -2.36 -0.11
CA VAL A 311 -13.99 -1.31 0.88
C VAL A 311 -12.85 -0.31 0.87
N GLN A 312 -13.17 0.97 0.68
CA GLN A 312 -12.26 2.05 0.99
C GLN A 312 -12.40 2.46 2.45
N ILE A 313 -11.27 2.66 3.12
CA ILE A 313 -11.25 3.08 4.52
C ILE A 313 -10.42 4.35 4.62
N PHE A 314 -11.03 5.43 5.11
CA PHE A 314 -10.37 6.71 5.32
C PHE A 314 -10.18 6.98 6.80
N ASN A 315 -9.00 7.50 7.16
CA ASN A 315 -8.75 8.05 8.47
C ASN A 315 -9.19 9.52 8.46
N GLU A 316 -10.21 9.88 9.24
CA GLU A 316 -10.81 11.22 9.20
C GLU A 316 -9.78 12.32 9.49
N PHE A 317 -8.90 12.07 10.45
CA PHE A 317 -7.90 13.03 10.91
C PHE A 317 -6.48 12.62 10.52
N ASP A 318 -6.30 11.93 9.40
CA ASP A 318 -4.98 11.48 8.95
C ASP A 318 -4.01 12.64 8.79
N SER A 319 -2.88 12.57 9.48
CA SER A 319 -1.85 13.63 9.45
C SER A 319 -0.97 13.59 8.20
N CYS A 320 -1.16 12.59 7.31
CA CYS A 320 -0.35 12.41 6.10
C CYS A 320 -1.16 12.64 4.83
N CYS A 321 -2.10 11.75 4.58
CA CYS A 321 -2.55 11.53 3.21
C CYS A 321 -3.99 11.00 3.19
N TRP A 322 -4.78 11.46 2.20
CA TRP A 322 -6.13 10.95 1.94
C TRP A 322 -7.08 11.08 3.14
N ALA A 323 -6.95 12.18 3.90
CA ALA A 323 -7.76 12.45 5.10
C ALA A 323 -9.19 12.89 4.78
N GLY A 324 -10.05 12.71 5.76
CA GLY A 324 -11.39 13.31 5.78
C GLY A 324 -12.45 12.54 5.03
N ASP A 325 -13.57 13.22 4.80
CA ASP A 325 -14.80 12.68 4.22
C ASP A 325 -15.07 13.13 2.79
N ASN A 326 -14.04 13.56 2.09
CA ASN A 326 -14.13 14.03 0.70
C ASN A 326 -14.61 12.94 -0.29
N PHE A 327 -14.58 11.68 0.09
CA PHE A 327 -15.15 10.58 -0.68
C PHE A 327 -16.64 10.77 -1.00
N LYS A 328 -17.37 11.57 -0.22
CA LYS A 328 -18.79 11.92 -0.46
C LYS A 328 -19.04 12.54 -1.83
N ILE A 329 -17.98 13.07 -2.49
CA ILE A 329 -18.05 13.64 -3.84
C ILE A 329 -18.36 12.57 -4.89
N TYR A 330 -17.90 11.32 -4.68
CA TYR A 330 -18.03 10.24 -5.68
C TYR A 330 -18.72 8.96 -5.17
N GLU A 331 -18.90 8.81 -3.87
CA GLU A 331 -19.41 7.59 -3.25
C GLU A 331 -20.75 7.14 -3.89
N ASN A 332 -21.72 8.04 -3.97
CA ASN A 332 -23.05 7.71 -4.51
C ASN A 332 -22.99 7.27 -5.97
N GLN A 333 -22.09 7.85 -6.78
CA GLN A 333 -21.96 7.51 -8.18
C GLN A 333 -21.36 6.12 -8.37
N VAL A 334 -20.39 5.75 -7.53
CA VAL A 334 -19.82 4.39 -7.55
C VAL A 334 -20.84 3.38 -7.03
N LYS A 335 -21.49 3.63 -5.89
CA LYS A 335 -22.54 2.76 -5.32
C LYS A 335 -23.68 2.51 -6.30
N ASN A 336 -24.18 3.54 -6.97
CA ASN A 336 -25.25 3.39 -7.97
C ASN A 336 -24.86 2.43 -9.12
N VAL A 337 -23.59 2.48 -9.56
CA VAL A 337 -23.13 1.57 -10.62
C VAL A 337 -22.97 0.14 -10.10
N THR A 338 -22.38 -0.03 -8.91
CA THR A 338 -22.20 -1.37 -8.33
C THR A 338 -23.54 -2.05 -8.00
N GLU A 339 -24.52 -1.32 -7.48
CA GLU A 339 -25.87 -1.82 -7.23
C GLU A 339 -26.55 -2.29 -8.53
N ASN A 340 -26.41 -1.54 -9.64
CA ASN A 340 -26.97 -1.92 -10.94
C ASN A 340 -26.30 -3.19 -11.52
N LEU A 341 -25.04 -3.44 -11.20
CA LEU A 341 -24.29 -4.63 -11.63
C LEU A 341 -24.68 -5.91 -10.89
N GLN A 342 -25.40 -5.81 -9.76
CA GLN A 342 -25.93 -6.90 -8.92
C GLN A 342 -24.87 -7.88 -8.32
N LYS A 343 -23.63 -7.88 -8.82
CA LYS A 343 -22.51 -8.75 -8.39
C LYS A 343 -21.32 -7.90 -7.90
N ALA A 344 -21.56 -6.68 -7.46
CA ALA A 344 -20.51 -5.80 -7.03
C ALA A 344 -20.85 -5.22 -5.66
N GLU A 345 -19.98 -5.43 -4.68
CA GLU A 345 -20.14 -4.88 -3.34
C GLU A 345 -19.05 -3.84 -3.06
N PHE A 346 -19.44 -2.56 -3.05
CA PHE A 346 -18.58 -1.43 -2.76
C PHE A 346 -19.06 -0.69 -1.52
N ASP A 347 -18.14 -0.41 -0.60
CA ASP A 347 -18.44 0.40 0.57
C ASP A 347 -17.30 1.34 0.94
N ILE A 348 -17.60 2.35 1.77
CA ILE A 348 -16.63 3.29 2.33
C ILE A 348 -16.82 3.39 3.83
N TRP A 349 -15.73 3.22 4.58
CA TRP A 349 -15.71 3.37 6.04
C TRP A 349 -14.84 4.56 6.43
N LEU A 350 -15.22 5.24 7.50
CA LEU A 350 -14.49 6.37 8.06
C LEU A 350 -14.05 6.04 9.49
N ASP A 351 -12.73 6.07 9.71
CA ASP A 351 -12.13 5.91 11.02
C ASP A 351 -11.81 7.27 11.62
N ASN A 352 -12.52 7.63 12.69
CA ASN A 352 -12.33 8.86 13.45
C ASN A 352 -11.70 8.64 14.82
N THR A 353 -11.10 7.47 15.06
CA THR A 353 -10.58 7.08 16.38
C THR A 353 -9.17 7.57 16.65
N HIS A 354 -8.47 8.10 15.66
CA HIS A 354 -7.08 8.57 15.75
C HIS A 354 -6.75 9.62 14.69
N ASN A 355 -5.55 10.22 14.83
CA ASN A 355 -4.99 11.19 13.87
C ASN A 355 -3.68 10.74 13.21
N ASP A 356 -3.30 9.49 13.40
CA ASP A 356 -2.09 8.92 12.79
C ASP A 356 -2.39 8.30 11.42
N HIS A 357 -1.38 8.22 10.55
CA HIS A 357 -1.43 7.46 9.30
C HIS A 357 -1.15 5.97 9.57
N LYS A 358 -2.19 5.21 9.94
CA LYS A 358 -2.08 3.79 10.33
C LYS A 358 -3.37 3.01 10.10
N ILE A 359 -3.30 1.70 10.23
CA ILE A 359 -4.46 0.83 10.43
C ILE A 359 -4.72 0.76 11.93
N SER A 360 -5.88 1.23 12.39
CA SER A 360 -6.24 1.23 13.80
C SER A 360 -6.77 -0.12 14.27
N ASP A 361 -6.80 -0.33 15.59
CA ASP A 361 -7.43 -1.52 16.18
C ASP A 361 -8.93 -1.56 15.91
N TYR A 362 -9.55 -0.39 15.76
CA TYR A 362 -10.96 -0.29 15.39
C TYR A 362 -11.19 -0.82 13.97
N VAL A 363 -10.40 -0.36 13.00
CA VAL A 363 -10.48 -0.83 11.62
C VAL A 363 -10.16 -2.32 11.49
N LEU A 364 -9.15 -2.82 12.22
CA LEU A 364 -8.85 -4.27 12.22
C LEU A 364 -10.04 -5.11 12.68
N LYS A 365 -10.77 -4.65 13.71
CA LYS A 365 -11.98 -5.33 14.18
C LYS A 365 -13.12 -5.26 13.17
N LEU A 366 -13.36 -4.10 12.56
CA LEU A 366 -14.38 -3.95 11.51
C LEU A 366 -14.11 -4.90 10.32
N ILE A 367 -12.83 -5.01 9.91
CA ILE A 367 -12.44 -5.93 8.84
C ILE A 367 -12.73 -7.38 9.26
N LEU A 368 -12.32 -7.78 10.47
CA LEU A 368 -12.58 -9.12 10.97
C LEU A 368 -14.07 -9.42 11.02
N ASP A 369 -14.86 -8.52 11.59
CA ASP A 369 -16.34 -8.66 11.66
C ASP A 369 -16.96 -8.80 10.26
N SER A 370 -16.46 -8.05 9.27
CA SER A 370 -16.90 -8.17 7.87
C SER A 370 -16.56 -9.53 7.28
N LEU A 371 -15.35 -10.04 7.53
CA LEU A 371 -14.91 -11.35 7.04
C LEU A 371 -15.68 -12.54 7.69
N GLU A 372 -16.11 -12.39 8.95
CA GLU A 372 -16.82 -13.43 9.68
C GLU A 372 -18.33 -13.45 9.40
N ASN A 373 -18.96 -12.28 9.22
CA ASN A 373 -20.41 -12.18 9.00
C ASN A 373 -20.86 -12.71 7.64
N GLU A 374 -19.97 -12.83 6.66
CA GLU A 374 -20.28 -13.37 5.34
C GLU A 374 -20.15 -14.91 5.27
N LYS A 375 -19.76 -15.56 6.39
CA LYS A 375 -19.69 -17.03 6.51
C LYS A 375 -21.02 -17.66 6.94
N VAL A 376 -22.05 -16.87 7.23
CA VAL A 376 -23.38 -17.29 7.66
C VAL A 376 -24.35 -17.19 6.50
#